data_6c7ce5448aa26c92bfa9dea3c855397f
#
_entry.id   6c7ce5448aa26c92bfa9dea3c855397f
#
_cell.length_a   1.000
_cell.length_b   1.000
_cell.length_c   1.000
_cell.angle_alpha   90.00
_cell.angle_beta   90.00
_cell.angle_gamma   90.00
#
_symmetry.space_group_name_H-M   'P 1'
#
loop_
_entity.id
_entity.type
_entity.pdbx_description
1 polymer ?
#
loop_
_entity_poly.entity_id
_entity_poly.type
_entity_poly.pdbx_seq_one_letter_code
_entity_poly.pdbx_strand_id
1 'polypeptide(L)'
;LYLAQRTAQPALQAGHTEQAAVPSAAKESAEPETTGRAPAPVDLKKVLRTVWLCGAAMVFCWFLGCELIYRRRLQRCARQLSAAQRGYPAVFVSPAAGSPCLFGLLRPAIYLTPETDADETARRHCLVHERTHYRHGDHIWSALRCVCLALHWFDPLVWWAAALSRTDAELA
;
A
#
# COMPACT_ATOMS: atom_id res chain seq x y z
N LEU A 1 -32.37 -18.99 -53.48
CA LEU A 1 -32.36 -19.68 -54.78
C LEU A 1 -31.27 -20.74 -54.79
N TYR A 2 -31.71 -21.91 -54.85
CA TYR A 2 -31.42 -23.16 -55.55
C TYR A 2 -30.36 -24.06 -54.92
N LEU A 3 -30.76 -25.11 -54.23
CA LEU A 3 -31.07 -26.51 -54.62
C LEU A 3 -29.80 -27.26 -55.03
N ALA A 4 -29.35 -28.22 -54.22
CA ALA A 4 -29.80 -29.60 -54.08
C ALA A 4 -29.20 -30.59 -55.12
N GLN A 5 -28.70 -31.66 -54.62
CA GLN A 5 -28.80 -33.07 -55.02
C GLN A 5 -27.48 -33.81 -54.83
N ARG A 6 -27.34 -34.73 -53.87
CA ARG A 6 -27.85 -36.11 -53.86
C ARG A 6 -27.21 -37.04 -54.91
N THR A 7 -26.52 -38.05 -54.48
CA THR A 7 -26.71 -39.51 -54.72
C THR A 7 -25.36 -40.21 -54.53
N ALA A 8 -25.20 -41.15 -53.79
CA ALA A 8 -25.66 -42.53 -53.60
C ALA A 8 -24.48 -43.50 -53.63
N GLN A 9 -24.44 -44.36 -52.65
CA GLN A 9 -23.63 -45.60 -52.57
C GLN A 9 -24.00 -46.59 -53.71
N PRO A 10 -23.20 -47.67 -53.97
CA PRO A 10 -23.33 -48.88 -53.18
C PRO A 10 -22.05 -49.71 -52.97
N ALA A 11 -22.09 -50.49 -52.00
CA ALA A 11 -21.65 -51.69 -51.39
C ALA A 11 -21.04 -52.84 -52.24
N LEU A 12 -20.47 -53.80 -51.44
CA LEU A 12 -20.17 -55.25 -51.66
C LEU A 12 -18.73 -55.56 -52.06
N GLN A 13 -17.98 -56.46 -51.47
CA GLN A 13 -18.13 -57.75 -50.81
C GLN A 13 -16.76 -58.20 -50.27
N ALA A 14 -16.68 -58.64 -49.03
CA ALA A 14 -16.45 -60.03 -48.61
C ALA A 14 -15.20 -60.77 -49.10
N GLY A 15 -14.38 -61.21 -48.22
CA GLY A 15 -13.35 -62.21 -48.44
C GLY A 15 -12.65 -62.55 -47.11
N HIS A 16 -13.09 -63.65 -46.51
CA HIS A 16 -12.47 -64.37 -45.40
C HIS A 16 -11.04 -64.79 -45.70
N THR A 17 -10.16 -64.68 -44.72
CA THR A 17 -9.32 -65.86 -44.36
C THR A 17 -8.76 -65.66 -42.95
N GLU A 18 -9.11 -66.58 -42.14
CA GLU A 18 -8.62 -66.93 -40.81
C GLU A 18 -7.18 -67.47 -40.89
N GLN A 19 -6.29 -66.97 -40.06
CA GLN A 19 -5.15 -67.78 -39.64
C GLN A 19 -4.56 -67.34 -38.27
N ALA A 20 -4.42 -68.36 -37.48
CA ALA A 20 -4.12 -68.52 -36.08
C ALA A 20 -2.87 -67.81 -35.51
N ALA A 21 -3.01 -67.39 -34.29
CA ALA A 21 -2.16 -67.43 -33.10
C ALA A 21 -0.64 -67.73 -33.23
N VAL A 22 0.15 -66.78 -32.58
CA VAL A 22 1.20 -67.17 -31.60
C VAL A 22 1.47 -65.95 -30.70
N PRO A 23 1.51 -66.05 -29.36
CA PRO A 23 1.83 -64.96 -28.47
C PRO A 23 3.35 -64.84 -28.33
N SER A 24 3.91 -63.68 -28.74
CA SER A 24 5.27 -63.34 -28.41
C SER A 24 5.28 -62.28 -27.32
N ALA A 25 5.69 -62.68 -26.13
CA ALA A 25 5.98 -61.86 -25.02
C ALA A 25 7.11 -60.86 -25.36
N ALA A 26 6.78 -59.58 -25.66
CA ALA A 26 7.75 -58.53 -25.68
C ALA A 26 7.60 -57.75 -24.39
N LYS A 27 8.65 -57.81 -23.56
CA LYS A 27 8.86 -56.98 -22.38
C LYS A 27 8.72 -55.52 -22.77
N GLU A 28 7.65 -54.92 -22.31
CA GLU A 28 7.50 -53.46 -22.26
C GLU A 28 8.40 -52.94 -21.13
N SER A 29 9.58 -52.50 -21.52
CA SER A 29 10.46 -51.72 -20.66
C SER A 29 9.76 -50.40 -20.39
N ALA A 30 9.13 -50.30 -19.21
CA ALA A 30 8.70 -49.02 -18.69
C ALA A 30 9.94 -48.14 -18.45
N GLU A 31 10.26 -47.30 -19.41
CA GLU A 31 11.07 -46.10 -19.13
C GLU A 31 10.32 -45.23 -18.11
N PRO A 32 10.99 -44.82 -17.01
CA PRO A 32 10.39 -43.84 -16.16
C PRO A 32 10.41 -42.53 -16.94
N GLU A 33 9.22 -42.08 -17.40
CA GLU A 33 9.01 -40.69 -17.81
C GLU A 33 9.33 -39.78 -16.61
N THR A 34 10.57 -39.38 -16.51
CA THR A 34 10.95 -38.18 -15.78
C THR A 34 10.33 -37.01 -16.53
N THR A 35 9.06 -36.77 -16.25
CA THR A 35 8.41 -35.47 -16.53
C THR A 35 9.14 -34.40 -15.75
N GLY A 36 10.29 -33.98 -16.28
CA GLY A 36 10.90 -32.71 -15.95
C GLY A 36 9.91 -31.62 -16.29
N ARG A 37 9.02 -31.34 -15.35
CA ARG A 37 8.10 -30.17 -15.43
C ARG A 37 8.98 -28.94 -15.57
N ALA A 38 9.15 -28.47 -16.81
CA ALA A 38 9.84 -27.24 -17.06
C ALA A 38 9.25 -26.17 -16.14
N PRO A 39 10.07 -25.38 -15.44
CA PRO A 39 9.56 -24.35 -14.57
C PRO A 39 8.63 -23.44 -15.40
N ALA A 40 7.41 -23.25 -14.89
CA ALA A 40 6.43 -22.40 -15.55
C ALA A 40 7.05 -21.00 -15.79
N PRO A 41 6.85 -20.40 -16.98
CA PRO A 41 7.42 -19.09 -17.28
C PRO A 41 6.99 -18.10 -16.20
N VAL A 42 7.97 -17.45 -15.57
CA VAL A 42 7.73 -16.45 -14.53
C VAL A 42 7.01 -15.28 -15.17
N ASP A 43 5.79 -15.00 -14.74
CA ASP A 43 5.02 -13.87 -15.20
C ASP A 43 5.63 -12.57 -14.62
N LEU A 44 6.48 -11.93 -15.43
CA LEU A 44 7.21 -10.72 -15.05
C LEU A 44 6.28 -9.62 -14.54
N LYS A 45 5.07 -9.50 -15.10
CA LYS A 45 4.07 -8.51 -14.67
C LYS A 45 3.60 -8.78 -13.24
N LYS A 46 3.40 -10.06 -12.87
CA LYS A 46 3.03 -10.43 -11.51
C LYS A 46 4.16 -10.14 -10.54
N VAL A 47 5.40 -10.50 -10.89
CA VAL A 47 6.57 -10.22 -10.06
C VAL A 47 6.71 -8.71 -9.81
N LEU A 48 6.69 -7.91 -10.88
CA LEU A 48 6.83 -6.46 -10.78
C LEU A 48 5.74 -5.83 -9.92
N ARG A 49 4.48 -6.24 -10.11
CA ARG A 49 3.36 -5.79 -9.28
C ARG A 49 3.53 -6.18 -7.82
N THR A 50 3.98 -7.40 -7.54
CA THR A 50 4.21 -7.86 -6.17
C THR A 50 5.32 -7.06 -5.49
N VAL A 51 6.44 -6.83 -6.17
CA VAL A 51 7.56 -6.01 -5.67
C VAL A 51 7.08 -4.59 -5.37
N TRP A 52 6.31 -3.99 -6.28
CA TRP A 52 5.75 -2.66 -6.07
C TRP A 52 4.82 -2.59 -4.85
N LEU A 53 3.90 -3.55 -4.73
CA LEU A 53 2.98 -3.62 -3.59
C LEU A 53 3.71 -3.84 -2.26
N CYS A 54 4.71 -4.73 -2.24
CA CYS A 54 5.50 -4.98 -1.03
C CYS A 54 6.28 -3.73 -0.61
N GLY A 55 6.90 -3.02 -1.56
CA GLY A 55 7.60 -1.78 -1.28
C GLY A 55 6.67 -0.69 -0.76
N ALA A 56 5.51 -0.49 -1.40
CA ALA A 56 4.50 0.46 -0.96
C ALA A 56 3.97 0.14 0.45
N ALA A 57 3.66 -1.13 0.71
CA ALA A 57 3.22 -1.59 2.03
C ALA A 57 4.30 -1.38 3.09
N MET A 58 5.57 -1.67 2.79
CA MET A 58 6.70 -1.46 3.71
C MET A 58 6.82 0.01 4.10
N VAL A 59 6.83 0.93 3.12
CA VAL A 59 6.95 2.37 3.38
C VAL A 59 5.73 2.90 4.14
N PHE A 60 4.52 2.43 3.79
CA PHE A 60 3.31 2.81 4.50
C PHE A 60 3.32 2.34 5.96
N CYS A 61 3.71 1.09 6.21
CA CYS A 61 3.88 0.56 7.58
C CYS A 61 4.94 1.31 8.38
N TRP A 62 6.03 1.72 7.73
CA TRP A 62 7.05 2.56 8.34
C TRP A 62 6.48 3.91 8.81
N PHE A 63 5.77 4.64 7.94
CA PHE A 63 5.14 5.90 8.31
C PHE A 63 4.11 5.73 9.44
N LEU A 64 3.26 4.70 9.34
CA LEU A 64 2.28 4.40 10.39
C LEU A 64 2.96 4.05 11.73
N GLY A 65 4.05 3.28 11.67
CA GLY A 65 4.85 2.97 12.85
C GLY A 65 5.45 4.21 13.51
N CYS A 66 6.05 5.09 12.72
CA CYS A 66 6.59 6.37 13.19
C CYS A 66 5.49 7.25 13.82
N GLU A 67 4.33 7.36 13.17
CA GLU A 67 3.16 8.10 13.68
C GLU A 67 2.70 7.55 15.03
N LEU A 68 2.55 6.21 15.15
CA LEU A 68 2.10 5.57 16.38
C LEU A 68 3.11 5.71 17.52
N ILE A 69 4.40 5.55 17.22
CA ILE A 69 5.48 5.69 18.22
C ILE A 69 5.53 7.13 18.73
N TYR A 70 5.52 8.10 17.81
CA TYR A 70 5.55 9.52 18.17
C TYR A 70 4.32 9.93 18.96
N ARG A 71 3.14 9.50 18.53
CA ARG A 71 1.87 9.72 19.24
C ARG A 71 1.92 9.16 20.68
N ARG A 72 2.39 7.92 20.85
CA ARG A 72 2.55 7.31 22.17
C ARG A 72 3.53 8.09 23.03
N ARG A 73 4.63 8.57 22.41
CA ARG A 73 5.63 9.39 23.11
C ARG A 73 5.04 10.71 23.61
N LEU A 74 4.31 11.42 22.75
CA LEU A 74 3.64 12.68 23.11
C LEU A 74 2.62 12.48 24.23
N GLN A 75 1.84 11.39 24.19
CA GLN A 75 0.74 11.15 25.13
C GLN A 75 1.18 10.61 26.49
N ARG A 76 2.37 10.01 26.62
CA ARG A 76 2.82 9.38 27.88
C ARG A 76 2.86 10.32 29.07
N CYS A 77 3.26 11.57 28.86
CA CYS A 77 3.39 12.59 29.90
C CYS A 77 2.59 13.84 29.57
N ALA A 78 1.59 13.72 28.71
CA ALA A 78 0.78 14.87 28.28
C ALA A 78 -0.21 15.26 29.38
N ARG A 79 -0.23 16.55 29.72
CA ARG A 79 -1.26 17.19 30.53
C ARG A 79 -2.26 17.89 29.62
N GLN A 80 -3.51 17.54 29.73
CA GLN A 80 -4.57 18.21 28.94
C GLN A 80 -4.81 19.62 29.49
N LEU A 81 -4.70 20.61 28.62
CA LEU A 81 -4.97 22.01 28.93
C LEU A 81 -6.40 22.39 28.53
N SER A 82 -6.86 21.92 27.36
CA SER A 82 -8.20 22.18 26.86
C SER A 82 -8.74 20.97 26.11
N ALA A 83 -10.03 20.68 26.29
CA ALA A 83 -10.72 19.64 25.53
C ALA A 83 -11.04 20.12 24.11
N ALA A 84 -11.18 19.15 23.18
CA ALA A 84 -11.60 19.46 21.83
C ALA A 84 -13.03 20.06 21.83
N GLN A 85 -13.22 21.13 21.10
CA GLN A 85 -14.51 21.77 20.86
C GLN A 85 -14.78 21.87 19.35
N ARG A 86 -16.02 22.17 18.97
CA ARG A 86 -16.37 22.30 17.56
C ARG A 86 -15.50 23.37 16.88
N GLY A 87 -14.66 22.94 15.91
CA GLY A 87 -13.73 23.81 15.20
C GLY A 87 -12.42 24.13 15.93
N TYR A 88 -12.18 23.51 17.11
CA TYR A 88 -10.95 23.68 17.86
C TYR A 88 -10.41 22.33 18.33
N PRO A 89 -9.16 21.97 17.98
CA PRO A 89 -8.54 20.75 18.46
C PRO A 89 -8.25 20.80 19.97
N ALA A 90 -8.14 19.64 20.60
CA ALA A 90 -7.67 19.56 21.99
C ALA A 90 -6.25 20.10 22.12
N VAL A 91 -5.93 20.69 23.27
CA VAL A 91 -4.61 21.24 23.57
C VAL A 91 -4.00 20.45 24.74
N PHE A 92 -2.79 19.98 24.54
CA PHE A 92 -2.00 19.26 25.53
C PHE A 92 -0.65 19.93 25.73
N VAL A 93 -0.11 19.83 26.93
CA VAL A 93 1.28 20.15 27.22
C VAL A 93 2.05 18.85 27.39
N SER A 94 3.11 18.68 26.62
CA SER A 94 3.94 17.47 26.68
C SER A 94 5.42 17.79 26.68
N PRO A 95 6.19 17.32 27.68
CA PRO A 95 7.64 17.49 27.70
C PRO A 95 8.36 16.69 26.60
N ALA A 96 7.64 15.76 25.94
CA ALA A 96 8.16 14.99 24.82
C ALA A 96 8.02 15.72 23.46
N ALA A 97 7.28 16.84 23.42
CA ALA A 97 7.23 17.71 22.25
C ALA A 97 8.53 18.51 22.15
N GLY A 98 9.25 18.40 21.04
CA GLY A 98 10.47 19.17 20.79
C GLY A 98 10.18 20.63 20.40
N SER A 99 8.97 20.91 19.90
CA SER A 99 8.41 22.23 19.58
C SER A 99 6.89 22.14 19.65
N PRO A 100 6.18 23.27 19.79
CA PRO A 100 4.73 23.29 19.60
C PRO A 100 4.37 22.70 18.24
N CYS A 101 3.33 21.87 18.18
CA CYS A 101 2.91 21.25 16.92
C CYS A 101 1.46 20.77 16.93
N LEU A 102 0.82 20.84 15.77
CA LEU A 102 -0.42 20.15 15.47
C LEU A 102 -0.10 18.71 15.05
N PHE A 103 -0.62 17.72 15.75
CA PHE A 103 -0.33 16.32 15.49
C PHE A 103 -1.58 15.44 15.51
N GLY A 104 -1.60 14.45 14.59
CA GLY A 104 -2.65 13.44 14.48
C GLY A 104 -3.61 13.67 13.31
N LEU A 105 -3.86 12.61 12.52
CA LEU A 105 -4.72 12.68 11.34
C LEU A 105 -6.21 12.62 11.69
N LEU A 106 -6.64 11.56 12.40
CA LEU A 106 -8.06 11.33 12.69
C LEU A 106 -8.57 12.13 13.89
N ARG A 107 -7.70 12.42 14.84
CA ARG A 107 -7.98 13.21 16.03
C ARG A 107 -6.84 14.18 16.25
N PRO A 108 -6.80 15.26 15.47
CA PRO A 108 -5.75 16.26 15.59
C PRO A 108 -5.81 16.94 16.94
N ALA A 109 -4.64 17.15 17.53
CA ALA A 109 -4.46 17.85 18.79
C ALA A 109 -3.22 18.73 18.72
N ILE A 110 -3.25 19.86 19.43
CA ILE A 110 -2.11 20.76 19.56
C ILE A 110 -1.32 20.32 20.78
N TYR A 111 -0.01 20.11 20.61
CA TYR A 111 0.91 19.83 21.69
C TYR A 111 1.84 21.01 21.88
N LEU A 112 1.85 21.55 23.09
CA LEU A 112 2.75 22.63 23.52
C LEU A 112 3.91 22.05 24.32
N THR A 113 5.03 22.75 24.31
CA THR A 113 6.12 22.45 25.24
C THR A 113 5.85 23.10 26.61
N PRO A 114 6.44 22.60 27.70
CA PRO A 114 6.31 23.23 29.02
C PRO A 114 6.79 24.68 29.04
N GLU A 115 7.84 25.00 28.30
CA GLU A 115 8.39 26.35 28.18
C GLU A 115 7.39 27.32 27.52
N THR A 116 6.75 26.85 26.40
CA THR A 116 5.71 27.65 25.73
C THR A 116 4.47 27.83 26.60
N ASP A 117 4.10 26.83 27.42
CA ASP A 117 2.96 26.94 28.34
C ASP A 117 3.23 27.89 29.49
N ALA A 118 4.49 28.05 29.92
CA ALA A 118 4.89 28.95 31.01
C ALA A 118 4.80 30.44 30.64
N ASP A 119 4.95 30.78 29.35
CA ASP A 119 4.80 32.15 28.84
C ASP A 119 3.44 32.33 28.18
N GLU A 120 2.58 33.15 28.78
CA GLU A 120 1.23 33.44 28.28
C GLU A 120 1.23 34.04 26.87
N THR A 121 2.21 34.88 26.54
CA THR A 121 2.34 35.55 25.26
C THR A 121 2.76 34.54 24.20
N ALA A 122 3.79 33.74 24.46
CA ALA A 122 4.25 32.67 23.59
C ALA A 122 3.17 31.63 23.36
N ARG A 123 2.46 31.21 24.41
CA ARG A 123 1.35 30.28 24.35
C ARG A 123 0.25 30.76 23.42
N ARG A 124 -0.18 32.03 23.56
CA ARG A 124 -1.24 32.65 22.73
C ARG A 124 -0.82 32.66 21.26
N HIS A 125 0.39 33.09 20.95
CA HIS A 125 0.90 33.13 19.58
C HIS A 125 0.98 31.75 18.97
N CYS A 126 1.55 30.77 19.66
CA CYS A 126 1.61 29.39 19.20
C CYS A 126 0.23 28.79 18.96
N LEU A 127 -0.74 29.02 19.85
CA LEU A 127 -2.10 28.49 19.66
C LEU A 127 -2.78 29.08 18.44
N VAL A 128 -2.57 30.38 18.15
CA VAL A 128 -3.11 31.00 16.93
C VAL A 128 -2.46 30.38 15.69
N HIS A 129 -1.14 30.20 15.69
CA HIS A 129 -0.38 29.59 14.61
C HIS A 129 -0.85 28.15 14.33
N GLU A 130 -0.86 27.27 15.35
CA GLU A 130 -1.27 25.88 15.21
C GLU A 130 -2.75 25.71 14.80
N ARG A 131 -3.62 26.64 15.24
CA ARG A 131 -5.02 26.67 14.80
C ARG A 131 -5.17 27.06 13.33
N THR A 132 -4.27 27.89 12.81
CA THR A 132 -4.25 28.22 11.38
C THR A 132 -3.92 26.98 10.56
N HIS A 133 -2.89 26.21 10.93
CA HIS A 133 -2.58 24.92 10.31
C HIS A 133 -3.75 23.93 10.38
N TYR A 134 -4.45 23.89 11.51
CA TYR A 134 -5.65 23.04 11.63
C TYR A 134 -6.75 23.47 10.66
N ARG A 135 -7.01 24.77 10.52
CA ARG A 135 -8.04 25.31 9.61
C ARG A 135 -7.69 25.12 8.14
N HIS A 136 -6.42 25.19 7.79
CA HIS A 136 -5.93 24.91 6.44
C HIS A 136 -5.91 23.41 6.11
N GLY A 137 -6.05 22.55 7.11
CA GLY A 137 -6.07 21.10 6.91
C GLY A 137 -4.69 20.50 6.65
N ASP A 138 -3.62 21.10 7.15
CA ASP A 138 -2.24 20.70 6.88
C ASP A 138 -1.93 19.27 7.35
N HIS A 139 -2.63 18.79 8.37
CA HIS A 139 -2.60 17.41 8.82
C HIS A 139 -3.13 16.44 7.74
N ILE A 140 -4.14 16.86 6.95
CA ILE A 140 -4.69 16.07 5.84
C ILE A 140 -3.68 16.07 4.67
N TRP A 141 -3.11 17.23 4.34
CA TRP A 141 -2.07 17.35 3.32
C TRP A 141 -0.83 16.54 3.66
N SER A 142 -0.44 16.50 4.93
CA SER A 142 0.67 15.67 5.41
C SER A 142 0.39 14.19 5.23
N ALA A 143 -0.83 13.73 5.52
CA ALA A 143 -1.23 12.35 5.28
C ALA A 143 -1.24 12.00 3.78
N LEU A 144 -1.78 12.89 2.94
CA LEU A 144 -1.77 12.70 1.49
C LEU A 144 -0.34 12.58 0.95
N ARG A 145 0.58 13.41 1.43
CA ARG A 145 2.01 13.32 1.13
C ARG A 145 2.59 11.95 1.48
N CYS A 146 2.29 11.42 2.67
CA CYS A 146 2.74 10.08 3.07
C CYS A 146 2.18 8.99 2.16
N VAL A 147 0.93 9.08 1.73
CA VAL A 147 0.33 8.13 0.76
C VAL A 147 1.03 8.22 -0.59
N CYS A 148 1.28 9.42 -1.12
CA CYS A 148 2.01 9.61 -2.38
C CYS A 148 3.42 9.02 -2.30
N LEU A 149 4.16 9.25 -1.20
CA LEU A 149 5.48 8.68 -0.96
C LEU A 149 5.45 7.15 -0.88
N ALA A 150 4.44 6.58 -0.25
CA ALA A 150 4.31 5.12 -0.18
C ALA A 150 4.01 4.49 -1.55
N LEU A 151 3.15 5.11 -2.36
CA LEU A 151 2.82 4.62 -3.70
C LEU A 151 3.98 4.77 -4.69
N HIS A 152 4.77 5.84 -4.56
CA HIS A 152 5.90 6.16 -5.44
C HIS A 152 7.24 6.05 -4.70
N TRP A 153 7.33 5.03 -3.83
CA TRP A 153 8.48 4.85 -2.94
C TRP A 153 9.84 4.78 -3.66
N PHE A 154 9.84 4.34 -4.91
CA PHE A 154 11.03 4.19 -5.76
C PHE A 154 11.42 5.46 -6.53
N ASP A 155 10.59 6.51 -6.53
CA ASP A 155 10.82 7.73 -7.30
C ASP A 155 11.40 8.85 -6.43
N PRO A 156 12.68 9.23 -6.61
CA PRO A 156 13.33 10.27 -5.83
C PRO A 156 12.72 11.66 -6.06
N LEU A 157 12.08 11.92 -7.21
CA LEU A 157 11.45 13.20 -7.48
C LEU A 157 10.24 13.44 -6.59
N VAL A 158 9.48 12.38 -6.28
CA VAL A 158 8.33 12.48 -5.37
C VAL A 158 8.80 12.78 -3.93
N TRP A 159 9.93 12.22 -3.50
CA TRP A 159 10.52 12.54 -2.21
C TRP A 159 10.98 13.99 -2.13
N TRP A 160 11.59 14.49 -3.20
CA TRP A 160 12.00 15.89 -3.28
C TRP A 160 10.81 16.85 -3.31
N ALA A 161 9.79 16.56 -4.13
CA ALA A 161 8.55 17.33 -4.17
C ALA A 161 7.83 17.37 -2.80
N ALA A 162 7.82 16.24 -2.07
CA ALA A 162 7.26 16.16 -0.73
C ALA A 162 8.03 17.02 0.28
N ALA A 163 9.36 17.11 0.16
CA ALA A 163 10.19 17.98 0.99
C ALA A 163 9.90 19.46 0.72
N LEU A 164 9.83 19.87 -0.55
CA LEU A 164 9.47 21.24 -0.94
C LEU A 164 8.08 21.62 -0.45
N SER A 165 7.08 20.77 -0.68
CA SER A 165 5.70 21.01 -0.23
C SER A 165 5.58 21.18 1.29
N ARG A 166 6.48 20.57 2.07
CA ARG A 166 6.53 20.80 3.52
C ARG A 166 7.02 22.22 3.84
N THR A 167 8.05 22.67 3.14
CA THR A 167 8.57 24.04 3.32
C THR A 167 7.53 25.09 2.96
N ASP A 168 6.79 24.88 1.87
CA ASP A 168 5.73 25.81 1.44
C ASP A 168 4.60 25.91 2.48
N ALA A 169 4.24 24.79 3.13
CA ALA A 169 3.23 24.78 4.18
C ALA A 169 3.63 25.59 5.44
N GLU A 170 4.93 25.73 5.70
CA GLU A 170 5.44 26.54 6.82
C GLU A 170 5.51 28.03 6.47
N LEU A 171 5.48 28.39 5.18
CA LEU A 171 5.53 29.78 4.70
C LEU A 171 4.16 30.39 4.45
N ALA A 172 3.10 29.58 4.44
CA ALA A 172 1.72 30.00 4.15
C ALA A 172 0.97 30.42 5.42
#